data_38fe2eab22dc2541fea0a33adcac043a
#
_entry.id   38fe2eab22dc2541fea0a33adcac043a
#
_cell.length_a   1.000
_cell.length_b   1.000
_cell.length_c   1.000
_cell.angle_alpha   90.00
_cell.angle_beta   90.00
_cell.angle_gamma   90.00
#
_symmetry.space_group_name_H-M   'P 1'
#
loop_
_entity.id
_entity.type
_entity.pdbx_description
1 polymer ?
#
loop_
_entity_poly.entity_id
_entity_poly.type
_entity_poly.pdbx_seq_one_letter_code
_entity_poly.pdbx_strand_id
1 'polypeptide(L)'
;MADLIQIFGFLFAGHETTSTTICWGLKFLADQPEAQTKLRAALQEKFASTTSEGGKNPSIQDIMANHIPYLDATIEEILRCVGPSPVVDRQALCDTEVLGQRIPKGTIVSCLVGGPTMLTPGYAIDEKLRSPTSQAAKTNGRDRAWDPEDMALFKPDRWINAAGEFDAAAGPQLAFGLGTRGCFGKRLVYVEKRILLTLIVLNFELLPCPAALSSYQALLVTTHEPKQCYVRLREVGRGEGVEVEV
;
A
#
# COMPACT_ATOMS: atom_id res chain seq x y z
N MET A 1 10.97 1.83 32.85
CA MET A 1 11.39 2.85 31.84
C MET A 1 11.52 2.24 30.44
N ALA A 2 12.15 1.06 30.27
CA ALA A 2 12.22 0.37 28.97
C ALA A 2 10.82 0.09 28.35
N ASP A 3 9.86 -0.37 29.16
CA ASP A 3 8.51 -0.68 28.71
C ASP A 3 7.74 0.54 28.18
N LEU A 4 7.93 1.71 28.81
CA LEU A 4 7.30 2.97 28.35
C LEU A 4 7.88 3.42 27.02
N ILE A 5 9.18 3.26 26.78
CA ILE A 5 9.83 3.59 25.53
C ILE A 5 9.32 2.66 24.40
N GLN A 6 9.16 1.37 24.70
CA GLN A 6 8.61 0.40 23.75
C GLN A 6 7.15 0.71 23.41
N ILE A 7 6.30 0.97 24.40
CA ILE A 7 4.90 1.35 24.19
C ILE A 7 4.80 2.61 23.34
N PHE A 8 5.58 3.65 23.66
CA PHE A 8 5.63 4.87 22.86
C PHE A 8 6.06 4.58 21.42
N GLY A 9 7.09 3.75 21.24
CA GLY A 9 7.56 3.34 19.91
C GLY A 9 6.48 2.63 19.10
N PHE A 10 5.70 1.73 19.70
CA PHE A 10 4.59 1.05 19.03
C PHE A 10 3.45 1.99 18.68
N LEU A 11 3.06 2.88 19.60
CA LEU A 11 2.03 3.87 19.33
C LEU A 11 2.42 4.80 18.18
N PHE A 12 3.64 5.34 18.24
CA PHE A 12 4.16 6.23 17.21
C PHE A 12 4.26 5.54 15.84
N ALA A 13 4.93 4.38 15.78
CA ALA A 13 5.13 3.65 14.53
C ALA A 13 3.81 3.13 13.93
N GLY A 14 2.87 2.69 14.75
CA GLY A 14 1.60 2.12 14.31
C GLY A 14 0.60 3.19 13.85
N HIS A 15 0.52 4.31 14.56
CA HIS A 15 -0.42 5.38 14.24
C HIS A 15 -0.04 6.10 12.94
N GLU A 16 1.15 6.66 12.90
CA GLU A 16 1.58 7.55 11.82
C GLU A 16 1.64 6.87 10.45
N THR A 17 2.24 5.69 10.39
CA THR A 17 2.41 4.98 9.11
C THR A 17 1.09 4.45 8.55
N THR A 18 0.20 3.99 9.43
CA THR A 18 -1.10 3.45 9.03
C THR A 18 -2.04 4.56 8.57
N SER A 19 -2.15 5.66 9.34
CA SER A 19 -2.98 6.81 8.98
C SER A 19 -2.55 7.43 7.65
N THR A 20 -1.26 7.70 7.47
CA THR A 20 -0.71 8.20 6.20
C THR A 20 -1.08 7.31 5.01
N THR A 21 -0.98 5.99 5.18
CA THR A 21 -1.32 5.06 4.10
C THR A 21 -2.81 5.05 3.79
N ILE A 22 -3.68 5.17 4.80
CA ILE A 22 -5.13 5.26 4.61
C ILE A 22 -5.48 6.57 3.91
N CYS A 23 -4.91 7.68 4.33
CA CYS A 23 -5.10 8.99 3.69
C CYS A 23 -4.80 8.94 2.19
N TRP A 24 -3.65 8.40 1.81
CA TRP A 24 -3.32 8.20 0.40
C TRP A 24 -4.30 7.26 -0.31
N GLY A 25 -4.67 6.15 0.34
CA GLY A 25 -5.61 5.18 -0.22
C GLY A 25 -6.97 5.79 -0.54
N LEU A 26 -7.52 6.59 0.37
CA LEU A 26 -8.78 7.30 0.14
C LEU A 26 -8.66 8.31 -1.01
N LYS A 27 -7.55 9.04 -1.08
CA LYS A 27 -7.29 9.97 -2.17
C LYS A 27 -7.20 9.25 -3.52
N PHE A 28 -6.43 8.15 -3.61
CA PHE A 28 -6.36 7.37 -4.84
C PHE A 28 -7.72 6.84 -5.28
N LEU A 29 -8.52 6.32 -4.35
CA LEU A 29 -9.85 5.80 -4.66
C LEU A 29 -10.82 6.92 -5.07
N ALA A 30 -10.70 8.12 -4.51
CA ALA A 30 -11.49 9.27 -4.93
C ALA A 30 -11.15 9.74 -6.36
N ASP A 31 -9.85 9.72 -6.69
CA ASP A 31 -9.36 10.18 -8.00
C ASP A 31 -9.42 9.06 -9.08
N GLN A 32 -9.71 7.80 -8.69
CA GLN A 32 -9.80 6.64 -9.58
C GLN A 32 -11.15 5.93 -9.41
N PRO A 33 -12.24 6.49 -9.97
CA PRO A 33 -13.60 5.98 -9.78
C PRO A 33 -13.80 4.56 -10.30
N GLU A 34 -13.07 4.13 -11.32
CA GLU A 34 -13.13 2.76 -11.83
C GLU A 34 -12.62 1.74 -10.79
N ALA A 35 -11.48 2.01 -10.16
CA ALA A 35 -10.93 1.15 -9.12
C ALA A 35 -11.86 1.10 -7.91
N GLN A 36 -12.42 2.24 -7.52
CA GLN A 36 -13.40 2.32 -6.43
C GLN A 36 -14.67 1.51 -6.75
N THR A 37 -15.18 1.61 -7.98
CA THR A 37 -16.39 0.89 -8.42
C THR A 37 -16.15 -0.62 -8.43
N LYS A 38 -15.02 -1.08 -8.95
CA LYS A 38 -14.64 -2.50 -8.92
C LYS A 38 -14.51 -3.03 -7.49
N LEU A 39 -13.87 -2.25 -6.62
CA LEU A 39 -13.74 -2.62 -5.19
C LEU A 39 -15.11 -2.72 -4.54
N ARG A 40 -15.99 -1.74 -4.74
CA ARG A 40 -17.34 -1.75 -4.20
C ARG A 40 -18.15 -2.95 -4.70
N ALA A 41 -18.08 -3.25 -5.99
CA ALA A 41 -18.78 -4.40 -6.57
C ALA A 41 -18.32 -5.71 -5.93
N ALA A 42 -17.01 -5.92 -5.79
CA ALA A 42 -16.47 -7.11 -5.15
C ALA A 42 -16.88 -7.24 -3.67
N LEU A 43 -16.94 -6.12 -2.95
CA LEU A 43 -17.41 -6.09 -1.56
C LEU A 43 -18.91 -6.37 -1.45
N GLN A 44 -19.72 -5.75 -2.30
CA GLN A 44 -21.18 -5.94 -2.33
C GLN A 44 -21.53 -7.39 -2.69
N GLU A 45 -20.89 -7.96 -3.70
CA GLU A 45 -21.06 -9.37 -4.06
C GLU A 45 -20.76 -10.29 -2.87
N LYS A 46 -19.63 -10.06 -2.20
CA LYS A 46 -19.21 -10.92 -1.09
C LYS A 46 -20.09 -10.81 0.15
N PHE A 47 -20.59 -9.62 0.45
CA PHE A 47 -21.40 -9.36 1.64
C PHE A 47 -22.89 -9.17 1.32
N ALA A 48 -23.37 -9.61 0.14
CA ALA A 48 -24.76 -9.45 -0.30
C ALA A 48 -25.77 -9.98 0.73
N SER A 49 -25.52 -11.12 1.36
CA SER A 49 -26.40 -11.71 2.37
C SER A 49 -26.47 -10.86 3.64
N THR A 50 -25.37 -10.28 4.06
CA THR A 50 -25.28 -9.48 5.29
C THR A 50 -25.91 -8.10 5.10
N THR A 51 -25.71 -7.49 3.92
CA THR A 51 -26.27 -6.16 3.61
C THR A 51 -27.76 -6.21 3.26
N SER A 52 -28.28 -7.34 2.77
CA SER A 52 -29.69 -7.52 2.45
C SER A 52 -30.62 -7.58 3.68
N GLU A 53 -30.10 -8.01 4.82
CA GLU A 53 -30.86 -8.13 6.09
C GLU A 53 -30.93 -6.79 6.86
N GLY A 54 -31.35 -5.71 6.21
CA GLY A 54 -31.61 -4.40 6.85
C GLY A 54 -30.45 -3.40 6.81
N GLY A 55 -29.56 -3.48 5.82
CA GLY A 55 -28.50 -2.48 5.59
C GLY A 55 -27.40 -2.49 6.64
N LYS A 56 -27.16 -3.62 7.30
CA LYS A 56 -26.09 -3.77 8.30
C LYS A 56 -24.74 -3.93 7.62
N ASN A 57 -23.73 -3.31 8.20
CA ASN A 57 -22.35 -3.54 7.80
C ASN A 57 -21.93 -4.98 8.16
N PRO A 58 -21.03 -5.60 7.37
CA PRO A 58 -20.44 -6.89 7.74
C PRO A 58 -19.68 -6.77 9.07
N SER A 59 -19.73 -7.81 9.86
CA SER A 59 -18.95 -7.86 11.12
C SER A 59 -17.45 -7.92 10.83
N ILE A 60 -16.64 -7.56 11.82
CA ILE A 60 -15.17 -7.70 11.72
C ILE A 60 -14.79 -9.15 11.42
N GLN A 61 -15.48 -10.12 12.03
CA GLN A 61 -15.27 -11.54 11.78
C GLN A 61 -15.55 -11.90 10.32
N ASP A 62 -16.64 -11.41 9.73
CA ASP A 62 -16.97 -11.64 8.32
C ASP A 62 -15.92 -11.02 7.39
N ILE A 63 -15.47 -9.79 7.67
CA ILE A 63 -14.44 -9.12 6.87
C ILE A 63 -13.14 -9.93 6.90
N MET A 64 -12.75 -10.44 8.05
CA MET A 64 -11.49 -11.17 8.23
C MET A 64 -11.54 -12.61 7.73
N ALA A 65 -12.70 -13.27 7.77
CA ALA A 65 -12.87 -14.65 7.31
C ALA A 65 -12.95 -14.77 5.78
N ASN A 66 -13.28 -13.68 5.08
CA ASN A 66 -13.53 -13.70 3.65
C ASN A 66 -12.32 -13.20 2.84
N HIS A 67 -11.87 -14.01 1.89
CA HIS A 67 -10.91 -13.60 0.88
C HIS A 67 -11.63 -12.81 -0.23
N ILE A 68 -11.16 -11.60 -0.51
CA ILE A 68 -11.69 -10.71 -1.54
C ILE A 68 -10.50 -10.22 -2.38
N PRO A 69 -10.23 -10.86 -3.53
CA PRO A 69 -9.03 -10.61 -4.32
C PRO A 69 -8.80 -9.14 -4.64
N TYR A 70 -9.85 -8.41 -5.03
CA TYR A 70 -9.73 -7.01 -5.41
C TYR A 70 -9.50 -6.07 -4.21
N LEU A 71 -9.95 -6.44 -2.99
CA LEU A 71 -9.60 -5.73 -1.77
C LEU A 71 -8.12 -5.90 -1.43
N ASP A 72 -7.61 -7.13 -1.53
CA ASP A 72 -6.19 -7.41 -1.29
C ASP A 72 -5.32 -6.70 -2.34
N ALA A 73 -5.71 -6.74 -3.60
CA ALA A 73 -5.07 -6.01 -4.69
C ALA A 73 -5.04 -4.48 -4.45
N THR A 74 -6.15 -3.92 -3.99
CA THR A 74 -6.24 -2.49 -3.67
C THR A 74 -5.31 -2.10 -2.52
N ILE A 75 -5.25 -2.90 -1.47
CA ILE A 75 -4.35 -2.68 -0.33
C ILE A 75 -2.89 -2.71 -0.77
N GLU A 76 -2.49 -3.70 -1.57
CA GLU A 76 -1.11 -3.80 -2.07
C GLU A 76 -0.75 -2.66 -3.00
N GLU A 77 -1.67 -2.22 -3.86
CA GLU A 77 -1.42 -1.08 -4.75
C GLU A 77 -1.28 0.24 -3.99
N ILE A 78 -2.09 0.47 -2.95
CA ILE A 78 -1.90 1.61 -2.06
C ILE A 78 -0.50 1.56 -1.45
N LEU A 79 -0.10 0.43 -0.88
CA LEU A 79 1.22 0.24 -0.25
C LEU A 79 2.37 0.46 -1.24
N ARG A 80 2.22 0.01 -2.48
CA ARG A 80 3.21 0.21 -3.54
C ARG A 80 3.37 1.69 -3.90
N CYS A 81 2.26 2.38 -4.09
CA CYS A 81 2.28 3.79 -4.53
C CYS A 81 2.74 4.76 -3.45
N VAL A 82 2.48 4.45 -2.18
CA VAL A 82 2.73 5.39 -1.08
C VAL A 82 4.09 5.20 -0.43
N GLY A 83 4.42 3.98 -0.01
CA GLY A 83 5.62 3.71 0.78
C GLY A 83 5.80 4.71 1.93
N PRO A 84 5.04 4.62 3.04
CA PRO A 84 5.07 5.65 4.11
C PRO A 84 6.47 5.83 4.71
N SER A 85 7.32 4.80 4.65
CA SER A 85 8.73 4.86 5.00
C SER A 85 9.57 4.55 3.75
N PRO A 86 9.89 5.54 2.91
CA PRO A 86 10.51 5.29 1.61
C PRO A 86 11.99 4.91 1.70
N VAL A 87 12.63 5.10 2.85
CA VAL A 87 14.06 4.85 3.06
C VAL A 87 14.29 3.95 4.25
N VAL A 88 15.20 3.02 4.09
CA VAL A 88 15.65 2.14 5.18
C VAL A 88 17.18 2.12 5.23
N ASP A 89 17.74 2.55 6.35
CA ASP A 89 19.18 2.58 6.54
C ASP A 89 19.72 1.23 7.03
N ARG A 90 20.90 0.86 6.53
CA ARG A 90 21.67 -0.31 6.95
C ARG A 90 23.12 0.07 7.15
N GLN A 91 23.75 -0.43 8.21
CA GLN A 91 25.17 -0.25 8.43
C GLN A 91 25.95 -1.52 8.07
N ALA A 92 27.00 -1.37 7.28
CA ALA A 92 27.88 -2.47 6.95
C ALA A 92 28.63 -2.98 8.20
N LEU A 93 28.47 -4.25 8.55
CA LEU A 93 29.13 -4.88 9.72
C LEU A 93 30.55 -5.34 9.41
N CYS A 94 30.88 -5.50 8.13
CA CYS A 94 32.21 -5.82 7.60
C CYS A 94 32.39 -5.11 6.27
N ASP A 95 33.63 -5.10 5.75
CA ASP A 95 33.87 -4.68 4.37
C ASP A 95 33.06 -5.60 3.45
N THR A 96 32.31 -5.01 2.53
CA THR A 96 31.43 -5.73 1.60
C THR A 96 31.39 -5.01 0.26
N GLU A 97 30.62 -5.56 -0.66
CA GLU A 97 30.42 -4.98 -1.99
C GLU A 97 28.94 -4.99 -2.36
N VAL A 98 28.49 -3.92 -3.00
CA VAL A 98 27.15 -3.81 -3.56
C VAL A 98 27.24 -3.31 -4.99
N LEU A 99 26.79 -4.11 -5.94
CA LEU A 99 26.80 -3.79 -7.39
C LEU A 99 28.18 -3.32 -7.89
N GLY A 100 29.26 -4.01 -7.50
CA GLY A 100 30.61 -3.69 -7.89
C GLY A 100 31.27 -2.53 -7.12
N GLN A 101 30.55 -1.92 -6.16
CA GLN A 101 31.08 -0.83 -5.36
C GLN A 101 31.50 -1.34 -3.98
N ARG A 102 32.75 -1.06 -3.57
CA ARG A 102 33.25 -1.40 -2.24
C ARG A 102 32.53 -0.57 -1.17
N ILE A 103 32.01 -1.23 -0.18
CA ILE A 103 31.35 -0.63 1.00
C ILE A 103 32.17 -0.98 2.24
N PRO A 104 32.98 -0.06 2.78
CA PRO A 104 33.76 -0.30 3.98
C PRO A 104 32.87 -0.58 5.21
N LYS A 105 33.39 -1.35 6.16
CA LYS A 105 32.76 -1.55 7.46
C LYS A 105 32.41 -0.20 8.11
N GLY A 106 31.21 -0.11 8.67
CA GLY A 106 30.70 1.09 9.33
C GLY A 106 29.96 2.05 8.40
N THR A 107 30.05 1.87 7.08
CA THR A 107 29.31 2.69 6.11
C THR A 107 27.81 2.51 6.29
N ILE A 108 27.06 3.61 6.34
CA ILE A 108 25.59 3.60 6.31
C ILE A 108 25.15 3.63 4.84
N VAL A 109 24.33 2.66 4.47
CA VAL A 109 23.70 2.56 3.14
C VAL A 109 22.22 2.82 3.29
N SER A 110 21.72 3.86 2.65
CA SER A 110 20.29 4.19 2.58
C SER A 110 19.65 3.46 1.40
N CYS A 111 18.77 2.52 1.70
CA CYS A 111 18.04 1.74 0.71
C CYS A 111 16.69 2.43 0.45
N LEU A 112 16.46 2.85 -0.78
CA LEU A 112 15.15 3.36 -1.21
C LEU A 112 14.22 2.17 -1.43
N VAL A 113 13.19 2.04 -0.60
CA VAL A 113 12.24 0.92 -0.63
C VAL A 113 10.82 1.32 -1.02
N GLY A 114 10.60 2.61 -1.28
CA GLY A 114 9.31 3.18 -1.67
C GLY A 114 9.46 4.47 -2.48
N GLY A 115 8.35 5.13 -2.73
CA GLY A 115 8.31 6.38 -3.48
C GLY A 115 8.72 6.22 -4.95
N PRO A 116 9.58 7.10 -5.50
CA PRO A 116 9.94 7.08 -6.91
C PRO A 116 10.46 5.73 -7.42
N THR A 117 11.11 4.94 -6.57
CA THR A 117 11.64 3.61 -6.96
C THR A 117 10.55 2.60 -7.31
N MET A 118 9.31 2.83 -6.89
CA MET A 118 8.14 2.02 -7.22
C MET A 118 7.29 2.60 -8.35
N LEU A 119 7.56 3.85 -8.75
CA LEU A 119 6.77 4.60 -9.72
C LEU A 119 7.54 4.93 -11.00
N THR A 120 8.85 4.68 -11.03
CA THR A 120 9.70 4.91 -12.20
C THR A 120 10.53 3.66 -12.50
N PRO A 121 10.87 3.41 -13.78
CA PRO A 121 11.72 2.29 -14.14
C PRO A 121 13.07 2.32 -13.43
N GLY A 122 13.53 1.15 -13.00
CA GLY A 122 14.86 1.00 -12.42
C GLY A 122 15.99 1.23 -13.43
N TYR A 123 17.19 1.53 -12.92
CA TYR A 123 18.38 1.62 -13.74
C TYR A 123 18.77 0.25 -14.30
N ALA A 124 19.31 0.23 -15.52
CA ALA A 124 19.93 -0.97 -16.07
C ALA A 124 21.16 -1.35 -15.23
N ILE A 125 21.21 -2.58 -14.76
CA ILE A 125 22.31 -3.11 -13.96
C ILE A 125 22.92 -4.28 -14.74
N ASP A 126 24.26 -4.30 -14.85
CA ASP A 126 24.97 -5.44 -15.43
C ASP A 126 24.70 -6.70 -14.59
N GLU A 127 24.20 -7.75 -15.23
CA GLU A 127 23.86 -9.02 -14.57
C GLU A 127 25.03 -9.62 -13.80
N LYS A 128 26.27 -9.37 -14.22
CA LYS A 128 27.48 -9.83 -13.53
C LYS A 128 27.66 -9.19 -12.14
N LEU A 129 27.08 -8.02 -11.93
CA LEU A 129 27.13 -7.30 -10.65
C LEU A 129 26.02 -7.74 -9.68
N ARG A 130 25.04 -8.51 -10.15
CA ARG A 130 23.98 -9.03 -9.31
C ARG A 130 24.47 -10.21 -8.48
N SER A 131 23.94 -10.34 -7.27
CA SER A 131 24.23 -11.52 -6.43
C SER A 131 23.76 -12.81 -7.10
N PRO A 132 24.40 -13.96 -6.80
CA PRO A 132 23.95 -15.27 -7.32
C PRO A 132 22.46 -15.56 -7.04
N THR A 133 21.96 -15.12 -5.89
CA THR A 133 20.52 -15.26 -5.50
C THR A 133 19.61 -14.44 -6.42
N SER A 134 20.02 -13.23 -6.77
CA SER A 134 19.27 -12.37 -7.70
C SER A 134 19.28 -12.94 -9.13
N GLN A 135 20.42 -13.44 -9.58
CA GLN A 135 20.53 -14.10 -10.89
C GLN A 135 19.67 -15.36 -10.95
N ALA A 136 19.68 -16.18 -9.89
CA ALA A 136 18.82 -17.38 -9.81
C ALA A 136 17.32 -17.00 -9.79
N ALA A 137 16.92 -15.92 -9.11
CA ALA A 137 15.53 -15.46 -9.10
C ALA A 137 15.07 -15.09 -10.51
N LYS A 138 15.89 -14.40 -11.28
CA LYS A 138 15.62 -14.06 -12.69
C LYS A 138 15.47 -15.31 -13.56
N THR A 139 16.40 -16.24 -13.45
CA THR A 139 16.36 -17.52 -14.22
C THR A 139 15.08 -18.32 -13.93
N ASN A 140 14.59 -18.26 -12.69
CA ASN A 140 13.39 -18.96 -12.24
C ASN A 140 12.09 -18.16 -12.48
N GLY A 141 12.13 -17.03 -13.17
CA GLY A 141 10.98 -16.16 -13.44
C GLY A 141 10.37 -15.52 -12.18
N ARG A 142 11.15 -15.42 -11.10
CA ARG A 142 10.74 -14.77 -9.83
C ARG A 142 11.14 -13.30 -9.74
N ASP A 143 11.97 -12.83 -10.69
CA ASP A 143 12.39 -11.45 -10.84
C ASP A 143 11.34 -10.72 -11.70
N ARG A 144 10.15 -10.51 -11.14
CA ARG A 144 9.09 -9.75 -11.79
C ARG A 144 9.35 -8.26 -11.60
N ALA A 145 9.12 -7.48 -12.65
CA ALA A 145 9.15 -6.02 -12.62
C ALA A 145 7.77 -5.46 -12.95
N TRP A 146 7.48 -4.28 -12.47
CA TRP A 146 6.30 -3.55 -12.91
C TRP A 146 6.48 -3.06 -14.34
N ASP A 147 5.37 -3.00 -15.10
CA ASP A 147 5.36 -2.46 -16.45
C ASP A 147 5.77 -0.98 -16.43
N PRO A 148 6.84 -0.58 -17.11
CA PRO A 148 7.29 0.81 -17.16
C PRO A 148 6.23 1.79 -17.69
N GLU A 149 5.31 1.32 -18.55
CA GLU A 149 4.30 2.19 -19.16
C GLU A 149 3.19 2.57 -18.16
N ASP A 150 2.89 1.73 -17.18
CA ASP A 150 1.80 1.96 -16.25
C ASP A 150 2.20 1.94 -14.76
N MET A 151 3.46 1.71 -14.44
CA MET A 151 3.90 1.59 -13.04
C MET A 151 3.69 2.86 -12.21
N ALA A 152 3.59 4.04 -12.85
CA ALA A 152 3.27 5.29 -12.19
C ALA A 152 1.78 5.44 -11.83
N LEU A 153 0.92 4.62 -12.42
CA LEU A 153 -0.53 4.68 -12.22
C LEU A 153 -0.94 3.86 -11.00
N PHE A 154 -1.97 4.33 -10.30
CA PHE A 154 -2.68 3.52 -9.31
C PHE A 154 -3.61 2.54 -10.02
N LYS A 155 -3.24 1.26 -10.05
CA LYS A 155 -3.92 0.22 -10.82
C LYS A 155 -3.96 -1.10 -10.04
N PRO A 156 -4.95 -1.31 -9.17
CA PRO A 156 -5.08 -2.56 -8.42
C PRO A 156 -5.15 -3.83 -9.30
N ASP A 157 -5.67 -3.70 -10.52
CA ASP A 157 -5.77 -4.82 -11.46
C ASP A 157 -4.44 -5.53 -11.74
N ARG A 158 -3.27 -4.84 -11.54
CA ARG A 158 -1.95 -5.47 -11.73
C ARG A 158 -1.66 -6.62 -10.76
N TRP A 159 -2.40 -6.67 -9.65
CA TRP A 159 -2.30 -7.70 -8.63
C TRP A 159 -3.30 -8.86 -8.83
N ILE A 160 -4.05 -8.84 -9.92
CA ILE A 160 -5.04 -9.87 -10.26
C ILE A 160 -4.49 -10.68 -11.42
N ASN A 161 -4.40 -12.00 -11.25
CA ASN A 161 -3.97 -12.92 -12.28
C ASN A 161 -5.09 -13.21 -13.30
N ALA A 162 -4.77 -13.95 -14.37
CA ALA A 162 -5.73 -14.30 -15.42
C ALA A 162 -6.92 -15.16 -14.93
N ALA A 163 -6.81 -15.79 -13.75
CA ALA A 163 -7.91 -16.54 -13.13
C ALA A 163 -8.80 -15.67 -12.24
N GLY A 164 -8.53 -14.35 -12.13
CA GLY A 164 -9.26 -13.45 -11.25
C GLY A 164 -8.83 -13.51 -9.78
N GLU A 165 -7.74 -14.17 -9.47
CA GLU A 165 -7.23 -14.34 -8.12
C GLU A 165 -6.15 -13.30 -7.80
N PHE A 166 -6.00 -12.99 -6.51
CA PHE A 166 -4.93 -12.11 -6.03
C PHE A 166 -3.56 -12.79 -6.14
N ASP A 167 -2.62 -12.14 -6.82
CA ASP A 167 -1.21 -12.59 -6.96
C ASP A 167 -0.30 -11.70 -6.09
N ALA A 168 0.02 -12.16 -4.89
CA ALA A 168 0.95 -11.48 -3.98
C ALA A 168 2.38 -11.37 -4.52
N ALA A 169 2.71 -12.05 -5.61
CA ALA A 169 4.01 -12.05 -6.27
C ALA A 169 3.98 -11.33 -7.63
N ALA A 170 2.95 -10.52 -7.91
CA ALA A 170 2.78 -9.83 -9.19
C ALA A 170 3.97 -8.92 -9.54
N GLY A 171 4.64 -8.37 -8.54
CA GLY A 171 5.84 -7.54 -8.71
C GLY A 171 6.52 -7.21 -7.38
N PRO A 172 7.56 -6.38 -7.40
CA PRO A 172 8.30 -6.01 -6.19
C PRO A 172 7.43 -5.20 -5.22
N GLN A 173 7.48 -5.59 -3.93
CA GLN A 173 6.79 -4.91 -2.82
C GLN A 173 7.68 -4.92 -1.59
N LEU A 174 8.06 -3.74 -1.11
CA LEU A 174 8.99 -3.56 0.02
C LEU A 174 8.45 -2.64 1.13
N ALA A 175 7.17 -2.28 1.09
CA ALA A 175 6.56 -1.35 2.04
C ALA A 175 6.75 -1.75 3.52
N PHE A 176 6.92 -3.04 3.81
CA PHE A 176 7.18 -3.56 5.16
C PHE A 176 8.61 -4.02 5.39
N GLY A 177 9.51 -3.79 4.43
CA GLY A 177 10.85 -4.37 4.46
C GLY A 177 10.85 -5.89 4.38
N LEU A 178 12.02 -6.50 4.57
CA LEU A 178 12.21 -7.95 4.48
C LEU A 178 13.11 -8.49 5.59
N GLY A 179 13.04 -9.81 5.82
CA GLY A 179 13.90 -10.55 6.75
C GLY A 179 13.67 -10.20 8.21
N THR A 180 14.72 -10.34 9.01
CA THR A 180 14.69 -10.16 10.48
C THR A 180 14.38 -8.72 10.91
N ARG A 181 14.49 -7.77 10.01
CA ARG A 181 14.20 -6.33 10.24
C ARG A 181 12.91 -5.88 9.55
N GLY A 182 12.11 -6.83 9.07
CA GLY A 182 10.78 -6.54 8.54
C GLY A 182 9.86 -5.93 9.60
N CYS A 183 8.83 -5.23 9.14
CA CYS A 183 7.87 -4.55 10.02
C CYS A 183 7.14 -5.53 10.95
N PHE A 184 7.22 -5.30 12.25
CA PHE A 184 6.52 -6.09 13.26
C PHE A 184 5.00 -5.94 13.16
N GLY A 185 4.51 -4.72 12.84
CA GLY A 185 3.10 -4.38 12.74
C GLY A 185 2.42 -4.83 11.45
N LYS A 186 3.10 -5.49 10.52
CA LYS A 186 2.57 -5.84 9.19
C LYS A 186 1.16 -6.45 9.26
N ARG A 187 0.96 -7.44 10.14
CA ARG A 187 -0.34 -8.13 10.26
C ARG A 187 -1.46 -7.19 10.74
N LEU A 188 -1.15 -6.33 11.70
CA LEU A 188 -2.12 -5.35 12.23
C LEU A 188 -2.55 -4.37 11.14
N VAL A 189 -1.61 -3.83 10.38
CA VAL A 189 -1.89 -2.90 9.28
C VAL A 189 -2.83 -3.51 8.22
N TYR A 190 -2.64 -4.80 7.87
CA TYR A 190 -3.57 -5.46 6.95
C TYR A 190 -4.97 -5.61 7.53
N VAL A 191 -5.10 -5.95 8.82
CA VAL A 191 -6.39 -6.02 9.51
C VAL A 191 -7.09 -4.67 9.48
N GLU A 192 -6.40 -3.61 9.89
CA GLU A 192 -6.94 -2.24 9.91
C GLU A 192 -7.39 -1.77 8.52
N LYS A 193 -6.56 -1.96 7.52
CA LYS A 193 -6.89 -1.57 6.13
C LYS A 193 -8.08 -2.35 5.58
N ARG A 194 -8.13 -3.67 5.79
CA ARG A 194 -9.27 -4.48 5.34
C ARG A 194 -10.58 -3.98 5.96
N ILE A 195 -10.60 -3.73 7.26
CA ILE A 195 -11.79 -3.24 7.96
C ILE A 195 -12.18 -1.86 7.46
N LEU A 196 -11.25 -0.91 7.50
CA LEU A 196 -11.53 0.50 7.16
C LEU A 196 -11.94 0.67 5.71
N LEU A 197 -11.22 0.09 4.75
CA LEU A 197 -11.58 0.19 3.33
C LEU A 197 -12.91 -0.49 3.03
N THR A 198 -13.18 -1.66 3.64
CA THR A 198 -14.48 -2.33 3.47
C THR A 198 -15.62 -1.45 3.95
N LEU A 199 -15.53 -0.92 5.18
CA LEU A 199 -16.60 -0.12 5.76
C LEU A 199 -16.79 1.21 5.04
N ILE A 200 -15.69 1.88 4.69
CA ILE A 200 -15.77 3.16 3.97
C ILE A 200 -16.38 2.97 2.59
N VAL A 201 -15.87 2.02 1.79
CA VAL A 201 -16.31 1.85 0.40
C VAL A 201 -17.73 1.27 0.29
N LEU A 202 -18.18 0.47 1.26
CA LEU A 202 -19.57 0.00 1.30
C LEU A 202 -20.56 1.10 1.64
N ASN A 203 -20.19 2.05 2.48
CA ASN A 203 -21.12 3.08 2.97
C ASN A 203 -21.00 4.41 2.22
N PHE A 204 -19.83 4.71 1.64
CA PHE A 204 -19.59 6.00 1.02
C PHE A 204 -18.99 5.84 -0.38
N GLU A 205 -19.42 6.73 -1.25
CA GLU A 205 -18.70 7.02 -2.48
C GLU A 205 -17.73 8.16 -2.22
N LEU A 206 -16.47 7.91 -2.55
CA LEU A 206 -15.38 8.88 -2.43
C LEU A 206 -15.36 9.70 -3.71
N LEU A 207 -15.57 11.00 -3.59
CA LEU A 207 -15.60 11.92 -4.73
C LEU A 207 -14.30 12.76 -4.73
N PRO A 208 -13.76 13.08 -5.91
CA PRO A 208 -12.57 13.93 -6.01
C PRO A 208 -12.88 15.35 -5.55
N CYS A 209 -11.89 15.99 -4.94
CA CYS A 209 -11.93 17.39 -4.60
C CYS A 209 -11.53 18.27 -5.79
N PRO A 210 -11.86 19.59 -5.77
CA PRO A 210 -11.33 20.54 -6.73
C PRO A 210 -9.79 20.49 -6.79
N ALA A 211 -9.20 20.72 -7.97
CA ALA A 211 -7.76 20.60 -8.20
C ALA A 211 -6.89 21.38 -7.19
N ALA A 212 -7.37 22.54 -6.72
CA ALA A 212 -6.67 23.36 -5.72
C ALA A 212 -6.54 22.65 -4.35
N LEU A 213 -7.40 21.68 -4.04
CA LEU A 213 -7.44 20.90 -2.80
C LEU A 213 -7.03 19.43 -3.00
N SER A 214 -6.57 19.05 -4.19
CA SER A 214 -6.25 17.66 -4.55
C SER A 214 -4.83 17.50 -5.07
N SER A 215 -3.86 18.18 -4.42
CA SER A 215 -2.44 18.03 -4.77
C SER A 215 -1.91 16.64 -4.38
N TYR A 216 -1.03 16.09 -5.23
CA TYR A 216 -0.23 14.89 -4.93
C TYR A 216 1.13 15.23 -4.29
N GLN A 217 1.32 16.49 -3.89
CA GLN A 217 2.51 16.86 -3.13
C GLN A 217 2.51 16.17 -1.77
N ALA A 218 3.69 15.74 -1.36
CA ALA A 218 3.89 15.11 -0.08
C ALA A 218 4.92 15.87 0.76
N LEU A 219 4.83 15.69 2.06
CA LEU A 219 5.81 16.14 3.04
C LEU A 219 6.51 14.91 3.59
N LEU A 220 7.82 14.90 3.55
CA LEU A 220 8.63 13.88 4.21
C LEU A 220 9.03 14.43 5.59
N VAL A 221 8.23 14.10 6.60
CA VAL A 221 8.53 14.41 8.01
C VAL A 221 9.04 13.13 8.67
N THR A 222 8.18 12.37 9.29
CA THR A 222 8.47 11.03 9.79
C THR A 222 8.04 9.99 8.77
N THR A 223 6.93 10.27 8.09
CA THR A 223 6.36 9.48 7.00
C THR A 223 6.21 10.34 5.75
N HIS A 224 5.93 9.72 4.62
CA HIS A 224 5.65 10.39 3.36
C HIS A 224 4.17 10.78 3.30
N GLU A 225 3.82 11.88 3.99
CA GLU A 225 2.45 12.32 4.19
C GLU A 225 1.91 13.11 3.00
N PRO A 226 0.63 12.93 2.63
CA PRO A 226 0.00 13.80 1.64
C PRO A 226 -0.15 15.21 2.21
N LYS A 227 0.28 16.22 1.48
CA LYS A 227 0.06 17.61 1.86
C LYS A 227 -1.42 17.96 1.89
N GLN A 228 -2.21 17.32 1.05
CA GLN A 228 -3.65 17.45 0.94
C GLN A 228 -4.27 16.08 0.79
N CYS A 229 -5.17 15.73 1.69
CA CYS A 229 -5.86 14.44 1.70
C CYS A 229 -7.38 14.64 1.88
N TYR A 230 -7.91 15.64 1.19
CA TYR A 230 -9.34 15.90 1.24
C TYR A 230 -10.07 14.96 0.28
N VAL A 231 -11.20 14.42 0.74
CA VAL A 231 -12.16 13.67 -0.06
C VAL A 231 -13.56 14.17 0.25
N ARG A 232 -14.45 14.18 -0.74
CA ARG A 232 -15.86 14.42 -0.50
C ARG A 232 -16.58 13.09 -0.42
N LEU A 233 -17.52 12.96 0.52
CA LEU A 233 -18.23 11.73 0.75
C LEU A 233 -19.69 11.86 0.31
N ARG A 234 -20.20 10.83 -0.39
CA ARG A 234 -21.63 10.65 -0.70
C ARG A 234 -22.08 9.30 -0.16
N GLU A 235 -23.14 9.25 0.64
CA GLU A 235 -23.68 7.99 1.14
C GLU A 235 -24.17 7.09 0.01
N VAL A 236 -23.83 5.80 0.07
CA VAL A 236 -24.31 4.80 -0.88
C VAL A 236 -25.73 4.36 -0.48
N GLY A 237 -26.68 4.40 -1.43
CA GLY A 237 -28.02 3.84 -1.23
C GLY A 237 -29.06 4.78 -0.60
N ARG A 238 -28.70 6.01 -0.22
CA ARG A 238 -29.67 7.08 0.06
C ARG A 238 -29.80 7.95 -1.17
N GLY A 239 -30.99 7.94 -1.82
CA GLY A 239 -31.28 8.80 -2.97
C GLY A 239 -30.99 10.27 -2.64
N GLU A 240 -30.47 11.01 -3.63
CA GLU A 240 -30.05 12.41 -3.63
C GLU A 240 -29.35 12.84 -2.34
N GLY A 241 -28.02 12.64 -2.33
CA GLY A 241 -27.18 12.71 -1.14
C GLY A 241 -27.07 14.09 -0.53
N VAL A 242 -27.11 14.11 0.78
CA VAL A 242 -26.54 15.18 1.58
C VAL A 242 -25.01 15.10 1.37
N GLU A 243 -24.45 16.04 0.61
CA GLU A 243 -22.99 16.26 0.60
C GLU A 243 -22.59 16.72 2.00
N VAL A 244 -21.80 15.88 2.68
CA VAL A 244 -21.16 16.28 3.93
C VAL A 244 -19.82 16.91 3.54
N GLU A 245 -19.75 18.23 3.51
CA GLU A 245 -18.48 18.94 3.48
C GLU A 245 -17.80 18.76 4.86
N VAL A 246 -16.64 18.09 4.89
CA VAL A 246 -15.78 17.96 6.05
C VAL A 246 -14.49 18.73 5.80
#